data_c4fc6db7d8218ce7b1a241d5cb892280
#
_entry.id   c4fc6db7d8218ce7b1a241d5cb892280
#
_cell.length_a   1.000
_cell.length_b   1.000
_cell.length_c   1.000
_cell.angle_alpha   90.00
_cell.angle_beta   90.00
_cell.angle_gamma   90.00
#
_symmetry.space_group_name_H-M   'P 1'
#
loop_
_entity.id
_entity.type
_entity.pdbx_description
1 polymer ?
#
loop_
_entity_poly.entity_id
_entity_poly.type
_entity_poly.pdbx_seq_one_letter_code
_entity_poly.pdbx_strand_id
1 'polypeptide(L)'
;EPSGSTAVCYDEAVRMLCTKLAQSETDRRRGQEENTDYFTMWVHQIKTPISAMRLMLGEEDTPRSRALSAELFRIDRYAEMALNYARLNSTSNDLVFAKVEVEPVIKRVVRQYAGQFVRKHIALKCDIAPVQVLTDEKWLAFILGQLLANAVKYTESGTVTVTVTKNKVLKVSDTGIGIAPEDLPRIFEKGFTGYNGRAEKKSTGLGMYLSRRAADMLGHMLSVQSAPGAGSTFSLDMKESNLQVE
;
A
#
# COMPACT_ATOMS: atom_id res chain seq x y z
N GLU A 1 34.33 30.09 44.79
CA GLU A 1 33.78 28.81 44.32
C GLU A 1 33.15 28.97 42.91
N PRO A 2 33.80 28.47 41.86
CA PRO A 2 33.24 28.62 40.51
C PRO A 2 32.27 27.51 40.10
N SER A 3 31.93 26.53 40.98
CA SER A 3 31.17 25.34 40.61
C SER A 3 29.64 25.53 40.51
N GLY A 4 29.05 26.56 41.13
CA GLY A 4 27.61 26.80 41.08
C GLY A 4 27.09 27.44 39.78
N SER A 5 27.87 28.37 39.22
CA SER A 5 27.45 29.12 38.03
C SER A 5 27.45 28.28 36.73
N THR A 6 28.42 27.38 36.59
CA THR A 6 28.49 26.49 35.39
C THR A 6 27.39 25.43 35.43
N ALA A 7 27.05 24.87 36.57
CA ALA A 7 25.97 23.89 36.70
C ALA A 7 24.60 24.50 36.39
N VAL A 8 24.34 25.72 36.86
CA VAL A 8 23.11 26.45 36.55
C VAL A 8 23.01 26.76 35.05
N CYS A 9 24.10 27.17 34.41
CA CYS A 9 24.15 27.45 32.99
C CYS A 9 23.91 26.19 32.14
N TYR A 10 24.44 25.02 32.54
CA TYR A 10 24.17 23.75 31.90
C TYR A 10 22.69 23.31 32.04
N ASP A 11 22.08 23.48 33.22
CA ASP A 11 20.69 23.14 33.48
C ASP A 11 19.76 24.02 32.62
N GLU A 12 20.02 25.32 32.54
CA GLU A 12 19.29 26.24 31.68
C GLU A 12 19.43 25.89 30.17
N ALA A 13 20.64 25.54 29.71
CA ALA A 13 20.88 25.12 28.33
C ALA A 13 20.14 23.83 27.99
N VAL A 14 20.16 22.84 28.88
CA VAL A 14 19.43 21.57 28.72
C VAL A 14 17.91 21.82 28.66
N ARG A 15 17.37 22.63 29.59
CA ARG A 15 15.95 23.01 29.57
C ARG A 15 15.56 23.72 28.28
N MET A 16 16.38 24.64 27.80
CA MET A 16 16.14 25.36 26.54
C MET A 16 16.16 24.41 25.34
N LEU A 17 17.10 23.44 25.31
CA LEU A 17 17.15 22.41 24.25
C LEU A 17 15.94 21.49 24.30
N CYS A 18 15.53 21.03 25.49
CA CYS A 18 14.33 20.22 25.67
C CYS A 18 13.06 20.95 25.17
N THR A 19 12.94 22.24 25.55
CA THR A 19 11.80 23.07 25.10
C THR A 19 11.79 23.25 23.58
N LYS A 20 12.95 23.52 22.96
CA LYS A 20 13.08 23.66 21.51
C LYS A 20 12.78 22.34 20.79
N LEU A 21 13.23 21.20 21.31
CA LEU A 21 12.92 19.88 20.77
C LEU A 21 11.42 19.61 20.82
N ALA A 22 10.79 19.82 21.98
CA ALA A 22 9.34 19.64 22.13
C ALA A 22 8.54 20.53 21.19
N GLN A 23 8.96 21.80 21.03
CA GLN A 23 8.33 22.73 20.08
C GLN A 23 8.49 22.24 18.63
N SER A 24 9.72 21.84 18.24
CA SER A 24 10.00 21.34 16.90
C SER A 24 9.20 20.06 16.58
N GLU A 25 9.04 19.15 17.57
CA GLU A 25 8.21 17.96 17.41
C GLU A 25 6.74 18.31 17.25
N THR A 26 6.23 19.27 18.03
CA THR A 26 4.85 19.75 17.91
C THR A 26 4.59 20.39 16.55
N ASP A 27 5.47 21.26 16.11
CA ASP A 27 5.34 21.94 14.80
C ASP A 27 5.41 20.93 13.64
N ARG A 28 6.32 19.93 13.73
CA ARG A 28 6.42 18.84 12.76
C ARG A 28 5.13 18.01 12.70
N ARG A 29 4.59 17.64 13.88
CA ARG A 29 3.36 16.88 13.99
C ARG A 29 2.20 17.63 13.37
N ARG A 30 2.04 18.91 13.71
CA ARG A 30 0.99 19.78 13.15
C ARG A 30 1.09 19.88 11.64
N GLY A 31 2.27 20.13 11.09
CA GLY A 31 2.46 20.19 9.64
C GLY A 31 2.16 18.85 8.93
N GLN A 32 2.41 17.72 9.57
CA GLN A 32 2.05 16.41 9.04
C GLN A 32 0.52 16.17 9.06
N GLU A 33 -0.16 16.56 10.13
CA GLU A 33 -1.62 16.48 10.26
C GLU A 33 -2.31 17.36 9.20
N GLU A 34 -1.91 18.65 9.09
CA GLU A 34 -2.42 19.58 8.08
C GLU A 34 -2.23 19.04 6.65
N ASN A 35 -1.08 18.43 6.36
CA ASN A 35 -0.80 17.83 5.06
C ASN A 35 -1.71 16.61 4.79
N THR A 36 -1.94 15.77 5.79
CA THR A 36 -2.83 14.59 5.66
C THR A 36 -4.28 15.02 5.44
N ASP A 37 -4.76 16.04 6.15
CA ASP A 37 -6.09 16.60 5.98
C ASP A 37 -6.27 17.21 4.59
N TYR A 38 -5.26 17.96 4.11
CA TYR A 38 -5.24 18.50 2.76
C TYR A 38 -5.37 17.39 1.70
N PHE A 39 -4.54 16.33 1.78
CA PHE A 39 -4.62 15.21 0.84
C PHE A 39 -5.94 14.47 0.93
N THR A 40 -6.51 14.33 2.12
CA THR A 40 -7.81 13.68 2.32
C THR A 40 -8.92 14.45 1.59
N MET A 41 -8.98 15.76 1.79
CA MET A 41 -9.94 16.62 1.12
C MET A 41 -9.73 16.61 -0.40
N TRP A 42 -8.49 16.72 -0.86
CA TRP A 42 -8.15 16.73 -2.27
C TRP A 42 -8.55 15.42 -2.97
N VAL A 43 -8.30 14.26 -2.36
CA VAL A 43 -8.70 12.96 -2.92
C VAL A 43 -10.22 12.85 -2.99
N HIS A 44 -10.96 13.34 -2.00
CA HIS A 44 -12.42 13.38 -2.07
C HIS A 44 -12.93 14.23 -3.23
N GLN A 45 -12.33 15.41 -3.44
CA GLN A 45 -12.68 16.28 -4.57
C GLN A 45 -12.37 15.65 -5.93
N ILE A 46 -11.30 14.87 -6.05
CA ILE A 46 -10.96 14.16 -7.29
C ILE A 46 -11.86 12.94 -7.52
N LYS A 47 -12.26 12.21 -6.47
CA LYS A 47 -13.15 11.05 -6.61
C LYS A 47 -14.53 11.40 -7.17
N THR A 48 -15.02 12.60 -6.87
CA THR A 48 -16.33 13.07 -7.37
C THR A 48 -16.39 13.12 -8.90
N PRO A 49 -15.51 13.86 -9.61
CA PRO A 49 -15.52 13.87 -11.07
C PRO A 49 -15.16 12.51 -11.69
N ILE A 50 -14.29 11.70 -11.05
CA ILE A 50 -14.01 10.34 -11.50
C ILE A 50 -15.28 9.49 -11.48
N SER A 51 -16.08 9.58 -10.42
CA SER A 51 -17.34 8.84 -10.29
C SER A 51 -18.35 9.28 -11.35
N ALA A 52 -18.47 10.59 -11.60
CA ALA A 52 -19.33 11.13 -12.65
C ALA A 52 -18.91 10.61 -14.04
N MET A 53 -17.61 10.69 -14.37
CA MET A 53 -17.11 10.17 -15.66
C MET A 53 -17.31 8.65 -15.78
N ARG A 54 -17.17 7.89 -14.68
CA ARG A 54 -17.41 6.45 -14.66
C ARG A 54 -18.88 6.11 -14.95
N LEU A 55 -19.83 6.88 -14.41
CA LEU A 55 -21.26 6.73 -14.72
C LEU A 55 -21.54 7.02 -16.20
N MET A 56 -21.03 8.14 -16.73
CA MET A 56 -21.21 8.49 -18.15
C MET A 56 -20.64 7.44 -19.10
N LEU A 57 -19.50 6.81 -18.75
CA LEU A 57 -18.89 5.76 -19.57
C LEU A 57 -19.57 4.40 -19.41
N GLY A 58 -20.31 4.18 -18.32
CA GLY A 58 -21.06 2.94 -18.08
C GLY A 58 -22.30 2.78 -18.95
N GLU A 59 -22.78 3.86 -19.60
CA GLU A 59 -23.94 3.85 -20.48
C GLU A 59 -23.64 3.21 -21.85
N GLU A 60 -22.37 3.14 -22.24
CA GLU A 60 -21.95 2.56 -23.53
C GLU A 60 -20.85 1.51 -23.33
N ASP A 61 -21.04 0.29 -23.83
CA ASP A 61 -20.01 -0.75 -23.85
C ASP A 61 -19.23 -0.76 -25.16
N THR A 62 -18.45 0.30 -25.40
CA THR A 62 -17.58 0.43 -26.57
C THR A 62 -16.12 0.15 -26.20
N PRO A 63 -15.26 -0.22 -27.19
CA PRO A 63 -13.82 -0.33 -26.93
C PRO A 63 -13.21 0.96 -26.36
N ARG A 64 -13.73 2.12 -26.76
CA ARG A 64 -13.30 3.44 -26.30
C ARG A 64 -13.72 3.68 -24.85
N SER A 65 -14.97 3.40 -24.48
CA SER A 65 -15.45 3.58 -23.11
C SER A 65 -14.71 2.66 -22.13
N ARG A 66 -14.42 1.41 -22.55
CA ARG A 66 -13.60 0.48 -21.78
C ARG A 66 -12.16 0.96 -21.57
N ALA A 67 -11.54 1.56 -22.60
CA ALA A 67 -10.20 2.14 -22.47
C ALA A 67 -10.17 3.33 -21.52
N LEU A 68 -11.14 4.25 -21.64
CA LEU A 68 -11.27 5.41 -20.76
C LEU A 68 -11.55 5.01 -19.30
N SER A 69 -12.41 4.01 -19.07
CA SER A 69 -12.68 3.47 -17.74
C SER A 69 -11.42 2.89 -17.09
N ALA A 70 -10.54 2.29 -17.89
CA ALA A 70 -9.26 1.80 -17.38
C ALA A 70 -8.32 2.95 -16.97
N GLU A 71 -8.27 4.05 -17.71
CA GLU A 71 -7.46 5.21 -17.30
C GLU A 71 -8.07 5.91 -16.09
N LEU A 72 -9.39 6.02 -15.97
CA LEU A 72 -10.05 6.51 -14.77
C LEU A 72 -9.73 5.65 -13.54
N PHE A 73 -9.72 4.33 -13.68
CA PHE A 73 -9.30 3.44 -12.61
C PHE A 73 -7.86 3.70 -12.18
N ARG A 74 -6.96 3.99 -13.12
CA ARG A 74 -5.56 4.33 -12.81
C ARG A 74 -5.43 5.65 -12.06
N ILE A 75 -6.19 6.68 -12.47
CA ILE A 75 -6.21 7.98 -11.78
C ILE A 75 -6.71 7.81 -10.35
N ASP A 76 -7.79 7.07 -10.14
CA ASP A 76 -8.34 6.76 -8.82
C ASP A 76 -7.29 6.08 -7.92
N ARG A 77 -6.55 5.09 -8.47
CA ARG A 77 -5.46 4.41 -7.76
C ARG A 77 -4.30 5.33 -7.41
N TYR A 78 -3.94 6.28 -8.28
CA TYR A 78 -2.90 7.26 -7.96
C TYR A 78 -3.34 8.22 -6.85
N ALA A 79 -4.59 8.66 -6.86
CA ALA A 79 -5.15 9.49 -5.80
C ALA A 79 -5.14 8.76 -4.45
N GLU A 80 -5.58 7.49 -4.41
CA GLU A 80 -5.50 6.65 -3.21
C GLU A 80 -4.06 6.44 -2.72
N MET A 81 -3.12 6.24 -3.65
CA MET A 81 -1.70 6.06 -3.29
C MET A 81 -1.12 7.33 -2.66
N ALA A 82 -1.46 8.52 -3.19
CA ALA A 82 -1.02 9.81 -2.63
C ALA A 82 -1.57 10.01 -1.20
N LEU A 83 -2.85 9.70 -0.98
CA LEU A 83 -3.46 9.77 0.34
C LEU A 83 -2.80 8.79 1.32
N ASN A 84 -2.61 7.54 0.91
CA ASN A 84 -1.99 6.53 1.77
C ASN A 84 -0.52 6.87 2.07
N TYR A 85 0.20 7.49 1.12
CA TYR A 85 1.54 8.03 1.38
C TYR A 85 1.51 9.13 2.46
N ALA A 86 0.56 10.07 2.38
CA ALA A 86 0.41 11.11 3.40
C ALA A 86 0.08 10.51 4.77
N ARG A 87 -0.88 9.58 4.84
CA ARG A 87 -1.27 8.88 6.08
C ARG A 87 -0.14 8.09 6.72
N LEU A 88 0.65 7.35 5.95
CA LEU A 88 1.79 6.58 6.47
C LEU A 88 2.92 7.45 7.00
N ASN A 89 2.97 8.73 6.63
CA ASN A 89 3.95 9.69 7.12
C ASN A 89 3.38 10.59 8.23
N SER A 90 2.08 10.51 8.52
CA SER A 90 1.45 11.21 9.65
C SER A 90 1.78 10.52 10.96
N THR A 91 1.92 11.30 12.02
CA THR A 91 2.11 10.80 13.39
C THR A 91 0.81 10.29 14.02
N SER A 92 -0.35 10.74 13.50
CA SER A 92 -1.67 10.23 13.88
C SER A 92 -2.04 9.07 12.95
N ASN A 93 -1.46 7.90 13.19
CA ASN A 93 -1.92 6.68 12.56
C ASN A 93 -3.21 6.23 13.24
N ASP A 94 -4.36 6.68 12.73
CA ASP A 94 -5.68 6.19 13.14
C ASP A 94 -5.90 4.76 12.60
N LEU A 95 -5.12 3.81 13.13
CA LEU A 95 -5.31 2.38 12.85
C LEU A 95 -6.53 1.89 13.60
N VAL A 96 -7.48 1.32 12.89
CA VAL A 96 -8.65 0.68 13.46
C VAL A 96 -8.45 -0.83 13.43
N PHE A 97 -7.79 -1.36 14.46
CA PHE A 97 -7.62 -2.81 14.59
C PHE A 97 -8.95 -3.47 14.95
N ALA A 98 -9.34 -4.45 14.14
CA ALA A 98 -10.51 -5.30 14.37
C ALA A 98 -10.20 -6.74 13.95
N LYS A 99 -11.00 -7.69 14.45
CA LYS A 99 -11.02 -9.05 13.89
C LYS A 99 -11.75 -9.01 12.55
N VAL A 100 -10.97 -9.11 11.47
CA VAL A 100 -11.45 -8.99 10.09
C VAL A 100 -11.52 -10.37 9.45
N GLU A 101 -12.65 -10.71 8.86
CA GLU A 101 -12.77 -11.84 7.95
C GLU A 101 -12.08 -11.52 6.63
N VAL A 102 -11.08 -12.32 6.26
CA VAL A 102 -10.21 -12.01 5.12
C VAL A 102 -10.91 -12.23 3.79
N GLU A 103 -11.79 -13.23 3.70
CA GLU A 103 -12.46 -13.60 2.45
C GLU A 103 -13.32 -12.48 1.86
N PRO A 104 -14.21 -11.78 2.60
CA PRO A 104 -14.98 -10.65 2.06
C PRO A 104 -14.09 -9.53 1.53
N VAL A 105 -12.99 -9.23 2.22
CA VAL A 105 -12.03 -8.20 1.80
C VAL A 105 -11.41 -8.58 0.46
N ILE A 106 -10.94 -9.82 0.33
CA ILE A 106 -10.35 -10.33 -0.92
C ILE A 106 -11.38 -10.26 -2.06
N LYS A 107 -12.59 -10.76 -1.85
CA LYS A 107 -13.64 -10.74 -2.88
C LYS A 107 -13.95 -9.32 -3.35
N ARG A 108 -14.01 -8.35 -2.43
CA ARG A 108 -14.23 -6.94 -2.77
C ARG A 108 -13.09 -6.38 -3.61
N VAL A 109 -11.83 -6.58 -3.18
CA VAL A 109 -10.67 -6.05 -3.91
C VAL A 109 -10.51 -6.72 -5.27
N VAL A 110 -10.66 -8.04 -5.36
CA VAL A 110 -10.59 -8.78 -6.62
C VAL A 110 -11.61 -8.27 -7.64
N ARG A 111 -12.85 -7.99 -7.21
CA ARG A 111 -13.89 -7.43 -8.10
C ARG A 111 -13.48 -6.10 -8.74
N GLN A 112 -12.72 -5.27 -8.05
CA GLN A 112 -12.23 -3.99 -8.59
C GLN A 112 -11.26 -4.19 -9.77
N TYR A 113 -10.57 -5.32 -9.82
CA TYR A 113 -9.62 -5.67 -10.89
C TYR A 113 -10.22 -6.56 -11.98
N ALA A 114 -11.46 -7.05 -11.84
CA ALA A 114 -12.09 -8.00 -12.75
C ALA A 114 -12.00 -7.57 -14.23
N GLY A 115 -12.31 -6.30 -14.52
CA GLY A 115 -12.22 -5.75 -15.87
C GLY A 115 -10.80 -5.76 -16.46
N GLN A 116 -9.77 -5.70 -15.63
CA GLN A 116 -8.39 -5.76 -16.10
C GLN A 116 -7.95 -7.19 -16.41
N PHE A 117 -8.37 -8.16 -15.59
CA PHE A 117 -8.15 -9.59 -15.84
C PHE A 117 -8.80 -10.02 -17.15
N VAL A 118 -10.06 -9.64 -17.36
CA VAL A 118 -10.80 -9.95 -18.61
C VAL A 118 -10.10 -9.33 -19.81
N ARG A 119 -9.74 -8.05 -19.76
CA ARG A 119 -9.11 -7.34 -20.88
C ARG A 119 -7.74 -7.92 -21.27
N LYS A 120 -6.97 -8.40 -20.30
CA LYS A 120 -5.66 -9.01 -20.55
C LYS A 120 -5.72 -10.53 -20.76
N HIS A 121 -6.92 -11.13 -20.72
CA HIS A 121 -7.08 -12.58 -20.80
C HIS A 121 -6.26 -13.34 -19.74
N ILE A 122 -6.13 -12.78 -18.54
CA ILE A 122 -5.45 -13.40 -17.41
C ILE A 122 -6.47 -14.21 -16.62
N ALA A 123 -6.20 -15.50 -16.42
CA ALA A 123 -7.02 -16.35 -15.56
C ALA A 123 -6.80 -15.97 -14.09
N LEU A 124 -7.89 -15.80 -13.34
CA LEU A 124 -7.83 -15.57 -11.90
C LEU A 124 -8.30 -16.81 -11.16
N LYS A 125 -7.50 -17.30 -10.21
CA LYS A 125 -7.84 -18.39 -9.29
C LYS A 125 -7.84 -17.89 -7.86
N CYS A 126 -8.83 -18.31 -7.07
CA CYS A 126 -8.93 -17.96 -5.65
C CYS A 126 -9.14 -19.23 -4.84
N ASP A 127 -8.27 -19.46 -3.84
CA ASP A 127 -8.40 -20.53 -2.85
C ASP A 127 -8.20 -19.90 -1.48
N ILE A 128 -9.31 -19.62 -0.79
CA ILE A 128 -9.35 -18.79 0.40
C ILE A 128 -9.87 -19.59 1.57
N ALA A 129 -9.00 -19.97 2.49
CA ALA A 129 -9.42 -20.53 3.76
C ALA A 129 -10.19 -19.48 4.58
N PRO A 130 -11.29 -19.85 5.25
CA PRO A 130 -12.04 -18.95 6.13
C PRO A 130 -11.22 -18.68 7.40
N VAL A 131 -10.59 -17.50 7.45
CA VAL A 131 -9.77 -17.07 8.60
C VAL A 131 -10.10 -15.65 8.99
N GLN A 132 -10.00 -15.39 10.29
CA GLN A 132 -10.04 -14.05 10.87
C GLN A 132 -8.64 -13.64 11.30
N VAL A 133 -8.30 -12.36 11.07
CA VAL A 133 -7.03 -11.77 11.48
C VAL A 133 -7.29 -10.45 12.23
N LEU A 134 -6.44 -10.15 13.19
CA LEU A 134 -6.44 -8.86 13.85
C LEU A 134 -5.67 -7.87 12.96
N THR A 135 -6.38 -6.94 12.32
CA THR A 135 -5.81 -6.03 11.32
C THR A 135 -6.72 -4.82 11.10
N ASP A 136 -6.24 -3.83 10.36
CA ASP A 136 -7.07 -2.79 9.78
C ASP A 136 -7.51 -3.19 8.36
N GLU A 137 -8.83 -3.27 8.15
CA GLU A 137 -9.42 -3.72 6.88
C GLU A 137 -9.02 -2.86 5.69
N LYS A 138 -8.91 -1.53 5.89
CA LYS A 138 -8.57 -0.59 4.81
C LYS A 138 -7.14 -0.79 4.33
N TRP A 139 -6.21 -0.95 5.28
CA TRP A 139 -4.80 -1.18 4.98
C TRP A 139 -4.55 -2.58 4.39
N LEU A 140 -5.26 -3.61 4.87
CA LEU A 140 -5.22 -4.93 4.27
C LEU A 140 -5.71 -4.89 2.81
N ALA A 141 -6.83 -4.21 2.55
CA ALA A 141 -7.36 -4.02 1.20
C ALA A 141 -6.39 -3.24 0.29
N PHE A 142 -5.72 -2.22 0.85
CA PHE A 142 -4.70 -1.46 0.13
C PHE A 142 -3.51 -2.35 -0.28
N ILE A 143 -2.93 -3.12 0.65
CA ILE A 143 -1.82 -4.03 0.37
C ILE A 143 -2.22 -5.00 -0.75
N LEU A 144 -3.34 -5.71 -0.58
CA LEU A 144 -3.83 -6.65 -1.59
C LEU A 144 -4.03 -5.98 -2.95
N GLY A 145 -4.59 -4.77 -2.96
CA GLY A 145 -4.77 -3.99 -4.18
C GLY A 145 -3.46 -3.68 -4.91
N GLN A 146 -2.38 -3.37 -4.17
CA GLN A 146 -1.06 -3.14 -4.76
C GLN A 146 -0.45 -4.44 -5.32
N LEU A 147 -0.61 -5.57 -4.60
CA LEU A 147 -0.15 -6.87 -5.07
C LEU A 147 -0.87 -7.29 -6.37
N LEU A 148 -2.21 -7.14 -6.42
CA LEU A 148 -2.99 -7.44 -7.63
C LEU A 148 -2.65 -6.49 -8.78
N ALA A 149 -2.44 -5.20 -8.51
CA ALA A 149 -2.03 -4.24 -9.53
C ALA A 149 -0.71 -4.66 -10.20
N ASN A 150 0.26 -5.12 -9.40
CA ASN A 150 1.54 -5.61 -9.91
C ASN A 150 1.36 -6.93 -10.67
N ALA A 151 0.62 -7.89 -10.13
CA ALA A 151 0.35 -9.15 -10.80
C ALA A 151 -0.28 -8.92 -12.19
N VAL A 152 -1.31 -8.08 -12.29
CA VAL A 152 -1.94 -7.74 -13.58
C VAL A 152 -0.99 -6.95 -14.49
N LYS A 153 -0.16 -6.08 -13.94
CA LYS A 153 0.78 -5.27 -14.71
C LYS A 153 1.84 -6.13 -15.39
N TYR A 154 2.47 -7.01 -14.63
CA TYR A 154 3.64 -7.78 -15.06
C TYR A 154 3.30 -9.15 -15.65
N THR A 155 2.02 -9.52 -15.71
CA THR A 155 1.52 -10.68 -16.45
C THR A 155 0.90 -10.22 -17.76
N GLU A 156 1.44 -10.64 -18.88
CA GLU A 156 0.85 -10.38 -20.20
C GLU A 156 -0.27 -11.38 -20.51
N SER A 157 -0.01 -12.66 -20.24
CA SER A 157 -0.95 -13.77 -20.35
C SER A 157 -0.63 -14.82 -19.31
N GLY A 158 -1.61 -15.61 -18.89
CA GLY A 158 -1.40 -16.68 -17.91
C GLY A 158 -2.37 -16.60 -16.74
N THR A 159 -1.86 -16.83 -15.53
CA THR A 159 -2.70 -16.97 -14.32
C THR A 159 -2.20 -16.11 -13.18
N VAL A 160 -3.13 -15.48 -12.47
CA VAL A 160 -2.90 -14.90 -11.14
C VAL A 160 -3.70 -15.73 -10.13
N THR A 161 -3.04 -16.15 -9.06
CA THR A 161 -3.64 -16.96 -8.00
C THR A 161 -3.60 -16.21 -6.68
N VAL A 162 -4.74 -16.10 -6.02
CA VAL A 162 -4.85 -15.53 -4.66
C VAL A 162 -5.19 -16.67 -3.72
N THR A 163 -4.33 -16.94 -2.74
CA THR A 163 -4.55 -17.97 -1.75
C THR A 163 -4.49 -17.42 -0.34
N VAL A 164 -5.31 -17.96 0.55
CA VAL A 164 -5.18 -17.74 2.00
C VAL A 164 -5.14 -19.10 2.68
N THR A 165 -4.08 -19.32 3.43
CA THR A 165 -3.92 -20.57 4.18
C THR A 165 -4.58 -20.48 5.55
N LYS A 166 -4.88 -21.65 6.16
CA LYS A 166 -5.35 -21.73 7.55
C LYS A 166 -4.37 -21.10 8.55
N ASN A 167 -3.10 -20.99 8.16
CA ASN A 167 -2.05 -20.35 8.96
C ASN A 167 -2.02 -18.81 8.79
N LYS A 168 -3.11 -18.21 8.30
CA LYS A 168 -3.24 -16.75 8.10
C LYS A 168 -2.19 -16.14 7.16
N VAL A 169 -1.74 -16.87 6.15
CA VAL A 169 -0.84 -16.35 5.12
C VAL A 169 -1.61 -16.10 3.83
N LEU A 170 -1.69 -14.85 3.43
CA LEU A 170 -2.21 -14.41 2.12
C LEU A 170 -1.08 -14.43 1.10
N LYS A 171 -1.29 -15.10 -0.03
CA LYS A 171 -0.35 -15.10 -1.16
C LYS A 171 -1.03 -14.62 -2.43
N VAL A 172 -0.31 -13.82 -3.20
CA VAL A 172 -0.66 -13.43 -4.57
C VAL A 172 0.47 -13.91 -5.46
N SER A 173 0.17 -14.90 -6.30
CA SER A 173 1.13 -15.49 -7.23
C SER A 173 0.74 -15.17 -8.66
N ASP A 174 1.69 -14.77 -9.48
CA ASP A 174 1.52 -14.51 -10.90
C ASP A 174 2.48 -15.37 -11.75
N THR A 175 2.11 -15.61 -13.00
CA THR A 175 2.94 -16.29 -14.00
C THR A 175 3.58 -15.30 -14.96
N GLY A 176 3.89 -14.10 -14.49
CA GLY A 176 4.44 -13.01 -15.27
C GLY A 176 5.95 -13.13 -15.51
N ILE A 177 6.56 -12.00 -15.86
CA ILE A 177 7.99 -11.93 -16.24
C ILE A 177 8.94 -12.26 -15.10
N GLY A 178 8.47 -12.23 -13.84
CA GLY A 178 9.32 -12.41 -12.66
C GLY A 178 10.21 -11.18 -12.37
N ILE A 179 11.06 -11.33 -11.36
CA ILE A 179 11.94 -10.28 -10.84
C ILE A 179 13.36 -10.82 -10.83
N ALA A 180 14.31 -10.02 -11.31
CA ALA A 180 15.72 -10.36 -11.32
C ALA A 180 16.26 -10.47 -9.87
N PRO A 181 17.17 -11.41 -9.57
CA PRO A 181 17.70 -11.59 -8.22
C PRO A 181 18.32 -10.33 -7.62
N GLU A 182 18.98 -9.51 -8.43
CA GLU A 182 19.59 -8.23 -8.02
C GLU A 182 18.55 -7.17 -7.64
N ASP A 183 17.32 -7.25 -8.16
CA ASP A 183 16.22 -6.32 -7.87
C ASP A 183 15.44 -6.73 -6.61
N LEU A 184 15.40 -8.03 -6.26
CA LEU A 184 14.59 -8.56 -5.15
C LEU A 184 14.80 -7.83 -3.81
N PRO A 185 16.04 -7.52 -3.37
CA PRO A 185 16.26 -6.79 -2.12
C PRO A 185 15.70 -5.36 -2.15
N ARG A 186 15.55 -4.80 -3.34
CA ARG A 186 15.26 -3.37 -3.57
C ARG A 186 13.81 -3.06 -3.91
N ILE A 187 12.97 -4.06 -4.23
CA ILE A 187 11.60 -3.82 -4.68
C ILE A 187 10.72 -3.09 -3.66
N PHE A 188 11.12 -3.10 -2.39
CA PHE A 188 10.44 -2.39 -1.30
C PHE A 188 11.07 -1.02 -1.00
N GLU A 189 12.13 -0.61 -1.70
CA GLU A 189 12.73 0.72 -1.57
C GLU A 189 11.81 1.80 -2.17
N LYS A 190 11.83 2.99 -1.57
CA LYS A 190 11.04 4.13 -2.04
C LYS A 190 11.48 4.56 -3.44
N GLY A 191 10.54 4.58 -4.39
CA GLY A 191 10.79 5.03 -5.76
C GLY A 191 11.52 4.01 -6.63
N PHE A 192 11.78 2.80 -6.14
CA PHE A 192 12.42 1.77 -6.94
C PHE A 192 11.47 1.25 -8.02
N THR A 193 11.94 1.29 -9.25
CA THR A 193 11.26 0.74 -10.42
C THR A 193 12.28 -0.10 -11.17
N GLY A 194 12.29 -1.42 -11.04
CA GLY A 194 13.23 -2.30 -11.71
C GLY A 194 13.41 -1.97 -13.20
N TYR A 195 14.34 -2.64 -13.88
CA TYR A 195 14.70 -2.37 -15.27
C TYR A 195 13.45 -2.29 -16.20
N ASN A 196 12.50 -3.20 -16.04
CA ASN A 196 11.24 -3.24 -16.81
C ASN A 196 10.27 -2.11 -16.46
N GLY A 197 10.30 -1.60 -15.24
CA GLY A 197 9.46 -0.46 -14.82
C GLY A 197 9.93 0.88 -15.39
N ARG A 198 11.23 1.01 -15.70
CA ARG A 198 11.81 2.19 -16.37
C ARG A 198 11.45 2.24 -17.85
N ALA A 199 11.42 1.10 -18.52
CA ALA A 199 11.08 1.01 -19.94
C ALA A 199 9.63 1.47 -20.22
N GLU A 200 8.70 1.20 -19.32
CA GLU A 200 7.29 1.59 -19.49
C GLU A 200 6.94 3.00 -19.04
N LYS A 201 7.86 3.80 -18.44
CA LYS A 201 7.61 5.18 -17.91
C LYS A 201 6.34 5.34 -17.02
N LYS A 202 5.71 4.26 -16.56
CA LYS A 202 4.36 4.26 -15.94
C LYS A 202 4.34 3.82 -14.48
N SER A 203 5.49 3.61 -13.84
CA SER A 203 5.55 3.20 -12.43
C SER A 203 6.12 4.29 -11.55
N THR A 204 5.48 4.56 -10.42
CA THR A 204 5.97 5.52 -9.42
C THR A 204 7.01 4.92 -8.47
N GLY A 205 7.12 3.58 -8.42
CA GLY A 205 7.95 2.88 -7.43
C GLY A 205 7.47 3.03 -5.98
N LEU A 206 6.26 3.56 -5.77
CA LEU A 206 5.74 3.78 -4.41
C LEU A 206 4.87 2.63 -3.91
N GLY A 207 4.24 1.85 -4.79
CA GLY A 207 3.26 0.84 -4.41
C GLY A 207 3.80 -0.22 -3.44
N MET A 208 4.94 -0.84 -3.77
CA MET A 208 5.55 -1.88 -2.92
C MET A 208 6.17 -1.30 -1.64
N TYR A 209 6.79 -0.13 -1.73
CA TYR A 209 7.27 0.60 -0.56
C TYR A 209 6.15 0.86 0.45
N LEU A 210 5.00 1.40 0.00
CA LEU A 210 3.85 1.67 0.85
C LEU A 210 3.22 0.38 1.39
N SER A 211 3.16 -0.68 0.57
CA SER A 211 2.66 -1.98 1.02
C SER A 211 3.52 -2.58 2.14
N ARG A 212 4.85 -2.47 2.04
CA ARG A 212 5.76 -2.91 3.10
C ARG A 212 5.56 -2.10 4.38
N ARG A 213 5.54 -0.77 4.28
CA ARG A 213 5.31 0.11 5.42
C ARG A 213 3.95 -0.15 6.09
N ALA A 214 2.90 -0.35 5.29
CA ALA A 214 1.57 -0.68 5.82
C ALA A 214 1.58 -2.06 6.51
N ALA A 215 2.25 -3.06 5.94
CA ALA A 215 2.37 -4.37 6.56
C ALA A 215 3.12 -4.29 7.90
N ASP A 216 4.26 -3.59 7.94
CA ASP A 216 5.06 -3.39 9.16
C ASP A 216 4.24 -2.68 10.25
N MET A 217 3.45 -1.66 9.88
CA MET A 217 2.58 -0.93 10.79
C MET A 217 1.44 -1.79 11.37
N LEU A 218 0.95 -2.77 10.59
CA LEU A 218 -0.06 -3.74 11.01
C LEU A 218 0.54 -4.91 11.82
N GLY A 219 1.86 -4.98 11.98
CA GLY A 219 2.54 -6.13 12.58
C GLY A 219 2.54 -7.37 11.69
N HIS A 220 2.37 -7.19 10.38
CA HIS A 220 2.38 -8.27 9.38
C HIS A 220 3.71 -8.30 8.64
N MET A 221 4.09 -9.49 8.12
CA MET A 221 5.32 -9.65 7.35
C MET A 221 5.02 -9.82 5.87
N LEU A 222 5.46 -8.86 5.03
CA LEU A 222 5.38 -8.95 3.57
C LEU A 222 6.70 -9.48 3.02
N SER A 223 6.66 -10.52 2.22
CA SER A 223 7.81 -11.13 1.57
C SER A 223 7.53 -11.44 0.10
N VAL A 224 8.56 -11.75 -0.66
CA VAL A 224 8.49 -12.07 -2.09
C VAL A 224 9.42 -13.23 -2.43
N GLN A 225 8.96 -14.08 -3.34
CA GLN A 225 9.75 -15.09 -4.03
C GLN A 225 9.50 -14.94 -5.52
N SER A 226 10.54 -14.86 -6.31
CA SER A 226 10.42 -14.67 -7.76
C SER A 226 11.68 -15.13 -8.47
N ALA A 227 11.50 -15.52 -9.72
CA ALA A 227 12.61 -15.77 -10.64
C ALA A 227 12.20 -15.28 -12.04
N PRO A 228 13.17 -14.77 -12.85
CA PRO A 228 12.90 -14.34 -14.22
C PRO A 228 12.22 -15.44 -15.04
N GLY A 229 11.11 -15.10 -15.70
CA GLY A 229 10.31 -16.02 -16.52
C GLY A 229 9.44 -17.01 -15.76
N ALA A 230 9.54 -17.08 -14.41
CA ALA A 230 8.74 -17.99 -13.59
C ALA A 230 7.59 -17.28 -12.84
N GLY A 231 7.53 -15.95 -12.94
CA GLY A 231 6.57 -15.13 -12.22
C GLY A 231 7.01 -14.79 -10.80
N SER A 232 6.07 -14.25 -10.01
CA SER A 232 6.34 -13.80 -8.65
C SER A 232 5.26 -14.28 -7.68
N THR A 233 5.67 -14.54 -6.45
CA THR A 233 4.75 -14.83 -5.33
C THR A 233 5.04 -13.88 -4.20
N PHE A 234 4.10 -12.99 -3.93
CA PHE A 234 4.09 -12.14 -2.75
C PHE A 234 3.32 -12.81 -1.64
N SER A 235 3.88 -12.83 -0.44
CA SER A 235 3.28 -13.45 0.74
C SER A 235 3.17 -12.44 1.87
N LEU A 236 1.96 -12.28 2.42
CA LEU A 236 1.68 -11.49 3.61
C LEU A 236 1.35 -12.46 4.75
N ASP A 237 2.25 -12.61 5.69
CA ASP A 237 2.02 -13.36 6.93
C ASP A 237 1.30 -12.45 7.92
N MET A 238 0.06 -12.82 8.25
CA MET A 238 -0.84 -12.06 9.12
C MET A 238 -1.02 -12.75 10.49
N LYS A 239 -0.11 -13.65 10.84
CA LYS A 239 -0.12 -14.21 12.19
C LYS A 239 0.08 -13.12 13.21
N GLU A 240 -0.64 -13.21 14.30
CA GLU A 240 -0.38 -12.38 15.46
C GLU A 240 1.03 -12.73 15.98
N SER A 241 2.04 -11.90 15.65
CA SER A 241 3.27 -11.93 16.41
C SER A 241 2.88 -11.52 17.84
N ASN A 242 3.29 -12.29 18.85
CA ASN A 242 3.15 -11.90 20.25
C ASN A 242 3.81 -10.52 20.39
N LEU A 243 3.04 -9.47 20.23
CA LEU A 243 3.39 -8.15 20.68
C LEU A 243 3.38 -8.28 22.21
N GLN A 244 4.54 -8.60 22.78
CA GLN A 244 4.80 -8.33 24.18
C GLN A 244 4.71 -6.81 24.29
N VAL A 245 3.55 -6.36 24.76
CA VAL A 245 3.37 -4.99 25.23
C VAL A 245 4.14 -4.93 26.56
N GLU A 246 5.37 -4.40 26.51
CA GLU A 246 6.06 -3.90 27.69
C GLU A 246 5.46 -2.56 28.12
#